data_11cd824d7e5782802ebc5609d26db0a6
#
_entry.id   11cd824d7e5782802ebc5609d26db0a6
#
_cell.length_a   1.000
_cell.length_b   1.000
_cell.length_c   1.000
_cell.angle_alpha   90.00
_cell.angle_beta   90.00
_cell.angle_gamma   90.00
#
_symmetry.space_group_name_H-M   'P 1'
#
loop_
_entity.id
_entity.type
_entity.pdbx_description
1 polymer ?
#
loop_
_entity_poly.entity_id
_entity_poly.type
_entity_poly.pdbx_seq_one_letter_code
_entity_poly.pdbx_strand_id
1 'polypeptide(L)'
;MVGGLLAGCCFLLPAFVIMLTLTLLYSHYGALPGLRGVFQGLNPVVVGIFAVAVYRLSRAAITDVAQGVLALAGALALWLTPVGIVPLLLLAGALGVVLYGSRPWGLVATTVVAALQGVLLWRPAWLPLPVLPAWASSADVRPHAPGLGQIGLFFVKVGLFTFGGGLVLLAFLQDQVVQHLQWLTPQAFLDGLALGRLTPGPIPMLAAFIGYHVAGLGGAVVAGVAIFVPSFVLMLSLLPMLEHLERVAWLNAARQGISPAIIGMIAVALLKVLPTAISGLFPGVLALATVGAMVKWRVGPVPLMAVGAAIGAIGLLWGAG
;
A
#
# COMPACT_ATOMS: atom_id res chain seq x y z
N MET A 1 24.74 15.47 -3.52
CA MET A 1 24.37 14.18 -2.89
C MET A 1 24.16 14.28 -1.39
N VAL A 2 25.12 14.79 -0.61
CA VAL A 2 24.99 14.91 0.86
C VAL A 2 23.78 15.76 1.28
N GLY A 3 23.51 16.88 0.61
CA GLY A 3 22.35 17.73 0.90
C GLY A 3 21.00 17.05 0.71
N GLY A 4 20.88 16.18 -0.30
CA GLY A 4 19.65 15.41 -0.53
C GLY A 4 19.41 14.35 0.55
N LEU A 5 20.46 13.68 1.03
CA LEU A 5 20.38 12.76 2.16
C LEU A 5 19.98 13.46 3.44
N LEU A 6 20.63 14.59 3.75
CA LEU A 6 20.31 15.39 4.93
C LEU A 6 18.86 15.89 4.89
N ALA A 7 18.40 16.44 3.77
CA ALA A 7 17.03 16.90 3.61
C ALA A 7 16.02 15.74 3.79
N GLY A 8 16.31 14.58 3.21
CA GLY A 8 15.49 13.38 3.38
C GLY A 8 15.43 12.91 4.83
N CYS A 9 16.56 12.84 5.52
CA CYS A 9 16.60 12.47 6.94
C CYS A 9 15.84 13.49 7.80
N CYS A 10 16.03 14.79 7.58
CA CYS A 10 15.31 15.85 8.31
C CYS A 10 13.78 15.79 8.08
N PHE A 11 13.34 15.34 6.90
CA PHE A 11 11.92 15.15 6.60
C PHE A 11 11.34 13.88 7.23
N LEU A 12 12.09 12.78 7.18
CA LEU A 12 11.62 11.47 7.65
C LEU A 12 11.68 11.31 9.16
N LEU A 13 12.69 11.89 9.82
CA LEU A 13 12.93 11.70 11.24
C LEU A 13 11.79 12.22 12.14
N PRO A 14 11.26 13.45 11.94
CA PRO A 14 10.10 13.91 12.69
C PRO A 14 8.86 13.03 12.48
N ALA A 15 8.60 12.62 11.23
CA ALA A 15 7.48 11.74 10.90
C ALA A 15 7.64 10.37 11.58
N PHE A 16 8.85 9.81 11.60
CA PHE A 16 9.14 8.55 12.28
C PHE A 16 8.93 8.67 13.79
N VAL A 17 9.43 9.72 14.43
CA VAL A 17 9.27 9.95 15.88
C VAL A 17 7.80 10.08 16.24
N ILE A 18 7.03 10.88 15.48
CA ILE A 18 5.59 11.04 15.73
C ILE A 18 4.86 9.71 15.55
N MET A 19 5.13 8.99 14.46
CA MET A 19 4.49 7.69 14.20
C MET A 19 4.83 6.68 15.29
N LEU A 20 6.09 6.62 15.73
CA LEU A 20 6.53 5.73 16.80
C LEU A 20 5.86 6.10 18.13
N THR A 21 5.79 7.38 18.46
CA THR A 21 5.11 7.85 19.69
C THR A 21 3.63 7.47 19.66
N LEU A 22 2.93 7.71 18.55
CA LEU A 22 1.53 7.31 18.38
C LEU A 22 1.35 5.79 18.46
N THR A 23 2.29 5.03 17.91
CA THR A 23 2.30 3.56 17.98
C THR A 23 2.48 3.07 19.41
N LEU A 24 3.39 3.68 20.18
CA LEU A 24 3.61 3.37 21.60
C LEU A 24 2.36 3.68 22.43
N LEU A 25 1.76 4.86 22.22
CA LEU A 25 0.51 5.23 22.87
C LEU A 25 -0.62 4.25 22.52
N TYR A 26 -0.75 3.89 21.25
CA TYR A 26 -1.72 2.90 20.80
C TYR A 26 -1.47 1.53 21.45
N SER A 27 -0.23 1.07 21.50
CA SER A 27 0.13 -0.21 22.10
C SER A 27 -0.15 -0.27 23.61
N HIS A 28 0.07 0.85 24.32
CA HIS A 28 -0.16 0.91 25.79
C HIS A 28 -1.63 1.17 26.14
N TYR A 29 -2.29 2.04 25.41
CA TYR A 29 -3.62 2.56 25.73
C TYR A 29 -4.73 2.12 24.76
N GLY A 30 -4.39 1.42 23.69
CA GLY A 30 -5.34 0.99 22.65
C GLY A 30 -6.47 0.09 23.16
N ALA A 31 -6.25 -0.59 24.28
CA ALA A 31 -7.28 -1.40 24.95
C ALA A 31 -8.28 -0.59 25.77
N LEU A 32 -8.00 0.70 26.04
CA LEU A 32 -8.92 1.54 26.81
C LEU A 32 -10.20 1.80 26.03
N PRO A 33 -11.38 1.70 26.68
CA PRO A 33 -12.67 1.93 26.03
C PRO A 33 -12.72 3.26 25.28
N GLY A 34 -12.23 4.35 25.89
CA GLY A 34 -12.20 5.68 25.26
C GLY A 34 -11.42 5.74 23.95
N LEU A 35 -10.28 5.04 23.86
CA LEU A 35 -9.48 5.01 22.65
C LEU A 35 -10.12 4.13 21.56
N ARG A 36 -10.75 3.02 21.95
CA ARG A 36 -11.54 2.19 21.03
C ARG A 36 -12.66 2.98 20.35
N GLY A 37 -13.39 3.82 21.12
CA GLY A 37 -14.42 4.69 20.55
C GLY A 37 -13.83 5.67 19.52
N VAL A 38 -12.70 6.31 19.83
CA VAL A 38 -12.00 7.18 18.89
C VAL A 38 -11.70 6.45 17.58
N PHE A 39 -11.15 5.24 17.63
CA PHE A 39 -10.85 4.45 16.42
C PHE A 39 -12.11 3.98 15.69
N GLN A 40 -13.19 3.65 16.40
CA GLN A 40 -14.49 3.34 15.77
C GLN A 40 -15.04 4.51 14.94
N GLY A 41 -14.79 5.74 15.36
CA GLY A 41 -15.14 6.92 14.57
C GLY A 41 -14.09 7.24 13.47
N LEU A 42 -12.81 6.98 13.71
CA LEU A 42 -11.74 7.24 12.75
C LEU A 42 -11.75 6.28 11.56
N ASN A 43 -11.96 4.98 11.79
CA ASN A 43 -11.83 3.95 10.76
C ASN A 43 -12.77 4.16 9.55
N PRO A 44 -14.07 4.45 9.71
CA PRO A 44 -14.93 4.75 8.57
C PRO A 44 -14.51 6.05 7.85
N VAL A 45 -14.02 7.05 8.57
CA VAL A 45 -13.50 8.29 7.97
C VAL A 45 -12.26 7.98 7.12
N VAL A 46 -11.33 7.18 7.63
CA VAL A 46 -10.12 6.77 6.89
C VAL A 46 -10.48 6.01 5.62
N VAL A 47 -11.44 5.09 5.68
CA VAL A 47 -11.95 4.38 4.50
C VAL A 47 -12.60 5.34 3.50
N GLY A 48 -13.39 6.32 3.97
CA GLY A 48 -13.94 7.37 3.12
C GLY A 48 -12.86 8.21 2.43
N ILE A 49 -11.81 8.61 3.16
CA ILE A 49 -10.65 9.31 2.61
C ILE A 49 -9.94 8.45 1.56
N PHE A 50 -9.77 7.16 1.85
CA PHE A 50 -9.13 6.21 0.92
C PHE A 50 -9.96 6.04 -0.36
N ALA A 51 -11.29 5.93 -0.25
CA ALA A 51 -12.20 5.86 -1.40
C ALA A 51 -12.09 7.09 -2.31
N VAL A 52 -12.05 8.30 -1.72
CA VAL A 52 -11.87 9.54 -2.49
C VAL A 52 -10.49 9.59 -3.13
N ALA A 53 -9.46 9.11 -2.47
CA ALA A 53 -8.11 9.05 -3.04
C ALA A 53 -8.06 8.10 -4.25
N VAL A 54 -8.68 6.91 -4.15
CA VAL A 54 -8.82 5.97 -5.28
C VAL A 54 -9.58 6.61 -6.43
N TYR A 55 -10.71 7.27 -6.14
CA TYR A 55 -11.50 7.98 -7.14
C TYR A 55 -10.70 9.07 -7.88
N ARG A 56 -9.95 9.91 -7.14
CA ARG A 56 -9.14 10.97 -7.74
C ARG A 56 -8.02 10.40 -8.60
N LEU A 57 -7.35 9.34 -8.13
CA LEU A 57 -6.30 8.67 -8.88
C LEU A 57 -6.85 7.98 -10.14
N SER A 58 -8.02 7.34 -10.04
CA SER A 58 -8.64 6.69 -11.20
C SER A 58 -8.93 7.70 -12.32
N ARG A 59 -9.44 8.87 -11.96
CA ARG A 59 -9.68 9.95 -12.94
C ARG A 59 -8.41 10.55 -13.55
N ALA A 60 -7.30 10.48 -12.84
CA ALA A 60 -6.01 10.97 -13.35
C ALA A 60 -5.28 9.94 -14.24
N ALA A 61 -5.46 8.65 -13.97
CA ALA A 61 -4.71 7.59 -14.63
C ALA A 61 -5.51 6.80 -15.67
N ILE A 62 -6.84 6.89 -15.65
CA ILE A 62 -7.71 6.23 -16.64
C ILE A 62 -8.24 7.31 -17.58
N THR A 63 -7.58 7.44 -18.72
CA THR A 63 -7.92 8.45 -19.75
C THR A 63 -8.58 7.82 -20.98
N ASP A 64 -8.44 6.51 -21.18
CA ASP A 64 -9.04 5.78 -22.28
C ASP A 64 -9.70 4.45 -21.83
N VAL A 65 -10.47 3.83 -22.74
CA VAL A 65 -11.19 2.58 -22.47
C VAL A 65 -10.21 1.41 -22.22
N ALA A 66 -9.08 1.38 -22.89
CA ALA A 66 -8.09 0.30 -22.73
C ALA A 66 -7.49 0.34 -21.32
N GLN A 67 -7.22 1.52 -20.78
CA GLN A 67 -6.76 1.70 -19.39
C GLN A 67 -7.85 1.29 -18.39
N GLY A 68 -9.12 1.56 -18.69
CA GLY A 68 -10.25 1.09 -17.89
C GLY A 68 -10.32 -0.45 -17.84
N VAL A 69 -10.12 -1.09 -18.97
CA VAL A 69 -10.06 -2.56 -19.06
C VAL A 69 -8.85 -3.10 -18.28
N LEU A 70 -7.69 -2.49 -18.39
CA LEU A 70 -6.50 -2.87 -17.61
C LEU A 70 -6.72 -2.73 -16.11
N ALA A 71 -7.38 -1.67 -15.66
CA ALA A 71 -7.72 -1.47 -14.25
C ALA A 71 -8.68 -2.57 -13.75
N LEU A 72 -9.71 -2.87 -14.53
CA LEU A 72 -10.67 -3.92 -14.20
C LEU A 72 -10.00 -5.31 -14.22
N ALA A 73 -9.17 -5.59 -15.22
CA ALA A 73 -8.42 -6.85 -15.31
C ALA A 73 -7.46 -7.03 -14.12
N GLY A 74 -6.74 -5.98 -13.72
CA GLY A 74 -5.88 -5.98 -12.53
C GLY A 74 -6.65 -6.21 -11.25
N ALA A 75 -7.83 -5.60 -11.11
CA ALA A 75 -8.72 -5.80 -9.99
C ALA A 75 -9.24 -7.24 -9.92
N LEU A 76 -9.77 -7.76 -11.01
CA LEU A 76 -10.31 -9.12 -11.09
C LEU A 76 -9.20 -10.17 -10.88
N ALA A 77 -8.02 -9.96 -11.45
CA ALA A 77 -6.89 -10.86 -11.26
C ALA A 77 -6.48 -10.94 -9.77
N LEU A 78 -6.37 -9.81 -9.07
CA LEU A 78 -6.03 -9.80 -7.64
C LEU A 78 -7.16 -10.34 -6.75
N TRP A 79 -8.43 -10.25 -7.20
CA TRP A 79 -9.58 -10.77 -6.46
C TRP A 79 -9.74 -12.28 -6.62
N LEU A 80 -9.58 -12.78 -7.85
CA LEU A 80 -9.92 -14.17 -8.21
C LEU A 80 -8.74 -15.13 -8.17
N THR A 81 -7.50 -14.60 -8.23
CA THR A 81 -6.31 -15.45 -8.34
C THR A 81 -5.35 -15.23 -7.16
N PRO A 82 -4.63 -16.27 -6.72
CA PRO A 82 -3.59 -16.15 -5.70
C PRO A 82 -2.30 -15.51 -6.25
N VAL A 83 -2.36 -14.88 -7.41
CA VAL A 83 -1.21 -14.22 -8.03
C VAL A 83 -0.87 -12.95 -7.27
N GLY A 84 0.38 -12.86 -6.83
CA GLY A 84 0.86 -11.69 -6.11
C GLY A 84 0.85 -10.42 -6.98
N ILE A 85 0.92 -9.27 -6.32
CA ILE A 85 0.86 -7.94 -6.98
C ILE A 85 2.01 -7.75 -7.99
N VAL A 86 3.21 -8.24 -7.70
CA VAL A 86 4.39 -8.06 -8.54
C VAL A 86 4.24 -8.69 -9.93
N PRO A 87 3.85 -9.97 -10.06
CA PRO A 87 3.57 -10.57 -11.37
C PRO A 87 2.50 -9.81 -12.16
N LEU A 88 1.44 -9.35 -11.49
CA LEU A 88 0.38 -8.57 -12.13
C LEU A 88 0.89 -7.23 -12.67
N LEU A 89 1.77 -6.54 -11.94
CA LEU A 89 2.39 -5.30 -12.40
C LEU A 89 3.28 -5.51 -13.62
N LEU A 90 4.06 -6.60 -13.63
CA LEU A 90 4.90 -6.95 -14.79
C LEU A 90 4.04 -7.25 -16.01
N LEU A 91 2.95 -8.00 -15.84
CA LEU A 91 2.02 -8.29 -16.93
C LEU A 91 1.35 -7.01 -17.44
N ALA A 92 0.88 -6.15 -16.55
CA ALA A 92 0.27 -4.88 -16.91
C ALA A 92 1.25 -3.95 -17.65
N GLY A 93 2.51 -3.93 -17.22
CA GLY A 93 3.58 -3.19 -17.91
C GLY A 93 3.85 -3.72 -19.31
N ALA A 94 3.95 -5.04 -19.46
CA ALA A 94 4.13 -5.69 -20.75
C ALA A 94 2.94 -5.43 -21.69
N LEU A 95 1.70 -5.54 -21.20
CA LEU A 95 0.50 -5.16 -21.95
C LEU A 95 0.49 -3.68 -22.32
N GLY A 96 0.96 -2.80 -21.44
CA GLY A 96 1.14 -1.38 -21.75
C GLY A 96 2.09 -1.16 -22.93
N VAL A 97 3.20 -1.90 -22.99
CA VAL A 97 4.11 -1.83 -24.15
C VAL A 97 3.47 -2.34 -25.43
N VAL A 98 2.59 -3.36 -25.36
CA VAL A 98 1.82 -3.83 -26.53
C VAL A 98 0.86 -2.76 -27.04
N LEU A 99 0.14 -2.14 -26.13
CA LEU A 99 -0.97 -1.24 -26.48
C LEU A 99 -0.48 0.17 -26.88
N TYR A 100 0.57 0.67 -26.20
CA TYR A 100 1.03 2.06 -26.32
C TYR A 100 2.45 2.20 -26.88
N GLY A 101 3.18 1.09 -27.04
CA GLY A 101 4.55 1.06 -27.57
C GLY A 101 4.67 0.42 -28.94
N SER A 102 5.85 -0.13 -29.23
CA SER A 102 6.11 -0.90 -30.45
C SER A 102 5.52 -2.31 -30.34
N ARG A 103 4.49 -2.60 -31.13
CA ARG A 103 3.76 -3.89 -31.13
C ARG A 103 4.64 -5.16 -31.09
N PRO A 104 5.72 -5.29 -31.91
CA PRO A 104 6.49 -6.54 -31.91
C PRO A 104 7.20 -6.80 -30.58
N TRP A 105 7.83 -5.81 -29.99
CA TRP A 105 8.51 -5.93 -28.69
C TRP A 105 7.54 -6.10 -27.52
N GLY A 106 6.38 -5.46 -27.60
CA GLY A 106 5.32 -5.61 -26.62
C GLY A 106 4.78 -7.04 -26.59
N LEU A 107 4.51 -7.65 -27.75
CA LEU A 107 4.05 -9.05 -27.84
C LEU A 107 5.09 -10.01 -27.27
N VAL A 108 6.37 -9.83 -27.59
CA VAL A 108 7.45 -10.64 -27.02
C VAL A 108 7.50 -10.48 -25.50
N ALA A 109 7.46 -9.26 -24.99
CA ALA A 109 7.46 -9.02 -23.54
C ALA A 109 6.26 -9.67 -22.84
N THR A 110 5.06 -9.56 -23.44
CA THR A 110 3.83 -10.12 -22.85
C THR A 110 3.86 -11.65 -22.86
N THR A 111 4.31 -12.27 -23.96
CA THR A 111 4.40 -13.73 -24.05
C THR A 111 5.45 -14.27 -23.09
N VAL A 112 6.61 -13.62 -22.97
CA VAL A 112 7.65 -14.01 -22.01
C VAL A 112 7.16 -13.88 -20.56
N VAL A 113 6.54 -12.77 -20.19
CA VAL A 113 6.01 -12.57 -18.83
C VAL A 113 4.87 -13.54 -18.53
N ALA A 114 3.94 -13.75 -19.47
CA ALA A 114 2.85 -14.70 -19.31
C ALA A 114 3.35 -16.16 -19.22
N ALA A 115 4.35 -16.53 -20.03
CA ALA A 115 4.97 -17.84 -19.96
C ALA A 115 5.68 -18.08 -18.63
N LEU A 116 6.47 -17.09 -18.16
CA LEU A 116 7.12 -17.16 -16.85
C LEU A 116 6.09 -17.30 -15.72
N GLN A 117 5.01 -16.54 -15.77
CA GLN A 117 3.93 -16.66 -14.79
C GLN A 117 3.21 -18.01 -14.89
N GLY A 118 2.93 -18.51 -16.10
CA GLY A 118 2.36 -19.83 -16.31
C GLY A 118 3.23 -20.94 -15.70
N VAL A 119 4.53 -20.88 -15.93
CA VAL A 119 5.51 -21.83 -15.34
C VAL A 119 5.55 -21.70 -13.80
N LEU A 120 5.51 -20.49 -13.27
CA LEU A 120 5.51 -20.26 -11.82
C LEU A 120 4.21 -20.70 -11.13
N LEU A 121 3.07 -20.56 -11.81
CA LEU A 121 1.77 -20.97 -11.29
C LEU A 121 1.54 -22.48 -11.42
N TRP A 122 1.97 -23.07 -12.55
CA TRP A 122 1.73 -24.48 -12.82
C TRP A 122 2.69 -25.41 -12.09
N ARG A 123 3.83 -24.93 -11.61
CA ARG A 123 4.86 -25.67 -10.83
C ARG A 123 4.93 -27.16 -11.20
N PRO A 124 5.32 -27.50 -12.42
CA PRO A 124 5.49 -28.90 -12.78
C PRO A 124 6.59 -29.49 -11.91
N ALA A 125 6.28 -30.58 -11.18
CA ALA A 125 7.17 -31.20 -10.19
C ALA A 125 8.53 -31.67 -10.76
N TRP A 126 8.66 -31.72 -12.09
CA TRP A 126 9.86 -32.14 -12.80
C TRP A 126 10.80 -30.98 -13.19
N LEU A 127 10.35 -29.72 -13.04
CA LEU A 127 11.19 -28.57 -13.38
C LEU A 127 11.94 -28.11 -12.12
N PRO A 128 13.24 -28.41 -12.00
CA PRO A 128 14.07 -27.85 -10.95
C PRO A 128 14.35 -26.38 -11.29
N LEU A 129 13.35 -25.54 -11.12
CA LEU A 129 13.62 -24.10 -11.11
C LEU A 129 14.58 -23.86 -9.93
N PRO A 130 15.68 -23.10 -10.14
CA PRO A 130 16.46 -22.64 -9.01
C PRO A 130 15.47 -22.05 -8.04
N VAL A 131 15.41 -22.63 -6.84
CA VAL A 131 14.55 -22.19 -5.76
C VAL A 131 14.69 -20.69 -5.74
N LEU A 132 13.64 -19.97 -6.15
CA LEU A 132 13.62 -18.54 -5.97
C LEU A 132 14.11 -18.36 -4.54
N PRO A 133 15.19 -17.62 -4.30
CA PRO A 133 15.78 -17.58 -2.97
C PRO A 133 14.64 -17.37 -1.98
N ALA A 134 14.67 -18.02 -0.83
CA ALA A 134 13.56 -18.13 0.14
C ALA A 134 12.86 -16.80 0.45
N TRP A 135 13.50 -15.70 0.06
CA TRP A 135 12.97 -14.36 0.09
C TRP A 135 11.93 -14.04 -1.02
N ALA A 136 11.83 -14.80 -2.09
CA ALA A 136 10.86 -14.59 -3.18
C ALA A 136 9.63 -15.49 -3.03
N SER A 137 9.73 -16.56 -2.27
CA SER A 137 8.59 -17.41 -1.92
C SER A 137 7.97 -16.89 -0.62
N SER A 138 6.72 -16.50 -0.67
CA SER A 138 5.92 -16.18 0.51
C SER A 138 5.58 -17.43 1.37
N ALA A 139 6.22 -18.58 1.08
CA ALA A 139 5.79 -19.88 1.56
C ALA A 139 6.39 -20.34 2.90
N ASP A 140 7.35 -19.62 3.48
CA ASP A 140 8.03 -20.05 4.72
C ASP A 140 8.10 -18.95 5.80
N VAL A 141 6.98 -18.31 6.09
CA VAL A 141 6.88 -17.60 7.36
C VAL A 141 6.04 -18.46 8.31
N ARG A 142 6.72 -19.38 9.00
CA ARG A 142 6.18 -20.04 10.17
C ARG A 142 5.80 -18.99 11.22
N PRO A 143 4.86 -19.28 12.15
CA PRO A 143 4.40 -18.34 13.17
C PRO A 143 5.44 -18.12 14.30
N HIS A 144 6.71 -17.95 13.94
CA HIS A 144 7.75 -17.47 14.83
C HIS A 144 7.98 -16.01 14.50
N ALA A 145 8.09 -15.17 15.50
CA ALA A 145 8.39 -13.75 15.33
C ALA A 145 9.58 -13.59 14.35
N PRO A 146 9.40 -12.93 13.20
CA PRO A 146 10.46 -12.82 12.20
C PRO A 146 11.65 -12.07 12.79
N GLY A 147 12.86 -12.52 12.50
CA GLY A 147 14.06 -11.81 12.91
C GLY A 147 14.13 -10.42 12.26
N LEU A 148 14.83 -9.48 12.89
CA LEU A 148 14.98 -8.10 12.39
C LEU A 148 15.49 -8.04 10.95
N GLY A 149 16.36 -8.96 10.54
CA GLY A 149 16.86 -9.07 9.16
C GLY A 149 15.75 -9.41 8.16
N GLN A 150 14.81 -10.29 8.52
CA GLN A 150 13.67 -10.65 7.68
C GLN A 150 12.69 -9.49 7.53
N ILE A 151 12.44 -8.75 8.61
CA ILE A 151 11.63 -7.53 8.60
C ILE A 151 12.29 -6.50 7.69
N GLY A 152 13.59 -6.25 7.86
CA GLY A 152 14.34 -5.32 7.03
C GLY A 152 14.27 -5.68 5.54
N LEU A 153 14.52 -6.95 5.20
CA LEU A 153 14.46 -7.43 3.83
C LEU A 153 13.05 -7.32 3.23
N PHE A 154 12.02 -7.60 4.01
CA PHE A 154 10.62 -7.43 3.59
C PHE A 154 10.35 -5.96 3.25
N PHE A 155 10.69 -5.01 4.13
CA PHE A 155 10.43 -3.60 3.89
C PHE A 155 11.32 -2.97 2.81
N VAL A 156 12.53 -3.46 2.58
CA VAL A 156 13.34 -3.12 1.41
C VAL A 156 12.61 -3.52 0.13
N LYS A 157 12.07 -4.74 0.05
CA LYS A 157 11.27 -5.17 -1.11
C LYS A 157 10.03 -4.29 -1.30
N VAL A 158 9.28 -4.05 -0.23
CA VAL A 158 8.11 -3.18 -0.25
C VAL A 158 8.49 -1.79 -0.78
N GLY A 159 9.61 -1.23 -0.33
CA GLY A 159 10.13 0.05 -0.78
C GLY A 159 10.51 0.06 -2.26
N LEU A 160 11.07 -1.04 -2.80
CA LEU A 160 11.36 -1.19 -4.23
C LEU A 160 10.10 -1.15 -5.10
N PHE A 161 8.97 -1.67 -4.59
CA PHE A 161 7.70 -1.70 -5.32
C PHE A 161 6.81 -0.47 -5.06
N THR A 162 7.30 0.54 -4.36
CA THR A 162 6.55 1.79 -4.11
C THR A 162 6.51 2.71 -5.34
N PHE A 163 6.36 2.15 -6.53
CA PHE A 163 6.16 2.93 -7.76
C PHE A 163 4.70 3.39 -7.85
N GLY A 164 4.48 4.69 -8.08
CA GLY A 164 3.13 5.23 -8.31
C GLY A 164 2.46 5.87 -7.09
N GLY A 165 3.17 6.00 -5.97
CA GLY A 165 2.70 6.73 -4.79
C GLY A 165 2.28 5.87 -3.61
N GLY A 166 2.10 6.50 -2.45
CA GLY A 166 1.87 5.81 -1.17
C GLY A 166 0.59 4.95 -1.08
N LEU A 167 -0.38 5.15 -1.98
CA LEU A 167 -1.60 4.35 -1.99
C LEU A 167 -1.37 2.94 -2.55
N VAL A 168 -0.48 2.79 -3.52
CA VAL A 168 -0.05 1.48 -4.03
C VAL A 168 0.58 0.66 -2.93
N LEU A 169 1.43 1.32 -2.14
CA LEU A 169 2.05 0.73 -0.97
C LEU A 169 1.02 0.19 0.03
N LEU A 170 -0.07 0.93 0.25
CA LEU A 170 -1.12 0.50 1.17
C LEU A 170 -1.80 -0.78 0.70
N ALA A 171 -2.09 -0.88 -0.61
CA ALA A 171 -2.67 -2.09 -1.20
C ALA A 171 -1.73 -3.28 -1.03
N PHE A 172 -0.44 -3.07 -1.31
CA PHE A 172 0.58 -4.10 -1.17
C PHE A 172 0.77 -4.53 0.29
N LEU A 173 0.86 -3.57 1.22
CA LEU A 173 0.99 -3.88 2.65
C LEU A 173 -0.24 -4.61 3.19
N GLN A 174 -1.45 -4.18 2.80
CA GLN A 174 -2.68 -4.85 3.22
C GLN A 174 -2.70 -6.30 2.74
N ASP A 175 -2.35 -6.55 1.50
CA ASP A 175 -2.31 -7.90 0.93
C ASP A 175 -1.24 -8.76 1.61
N GLN A 176 -0.01 -8.27 1.75
CA GLN A 176 1.10 -9.02 2.30
C GLN A 176 1.00 -9.20 3.81
N VAL A 177 0.78 -8.11 4.56
CA VAL A 177 0.88 -8.11 6.03
C VAL A 177 -0.38 -8.68 6.68
N VAL A 178 -1.55 -8.49 6.07
CA VAL A 178 -2.82 -8.96 6.62
C VAL A 178 -3.22 -10.32 6.05
N GLN A 179 -3.15 -10.52 4.72
CA GLN A 179 -3.66 -11.74 4.08
C GLN A 179 -2.61 -12.87 4.09
N HIS A 180 -1.36 -12.58 3.71
CA HIS A 180 -0.34 -13.62 3.53
C HIS A 180 0.48 -13.88 4.79
N LEU A 181 1.06 -12.85 5.38
CA LEU A 181 1.95 -12.97 6.55
C LEU A 181 1.19 -13.01 7.88
N GLN A 182 -0.05 -12.51 7.90
CA GLN A 182 -0.89 -12.43 9.10
C GLN A 182 -0.18 -11.74 10.29
N TRP A 183 0.70 -10.78 10.01
CA TRP A 183 1.41 -10.01 11.04
C TRP A 183 0.47 -9.05 11.77
N LEU A 184 -0.57 -8.58 11.10
CA LEU A 184 -1.60 -7.71 11.66
C LEU A 184 -2.99 -8.24 11.34
N THR A 185 -3.93 -8.01 12.26
CA THR A 185 -5.35 -8.16 11.95
C THR A 185 -5.81 -7.04 11.03
N PRO A 186 -6.90 -7.24 10.25
CA PRO A 186 -7.48 -6.17 9.43
C PRO A 186 -7.78 -4.90 10.24
N GLN A 187 -8.24 -5.05 11.48
CA GLN A 187 -8.53 -3.94 12.39
C GLN A 187 -7.25 -3.19 12.78
N ALA A 188 -6.21 -3.90 13.23
CA ALA A 188 -4.94 -3.27 13.60
C ALA A 188 -4.28 -2.55 12.40
N PHE A 189 -4.45 -3.08 11.19
CA PHE A 189 -3.99 -2.42 9.97
C PHE A 189 -4.74 -1.09 9.73
N LEU A 190 -6.07 -1.07 9.90
CA LEU A 190 -6.88 0.16 9.80
C LEU A 190 -6.48 1.20 10.84
N ASP A 191 -6.28 0.77 12.09
CA ASP A 191 -5.87 1.66 13.18
C ASP A 191 -4.48 2.26 12.88
N GLY A 192 -3.54 1.44 12.41
CA GLY A 192 -2.24 1.90 11.94
C GLY A 192 -2.33 2.87 10.76
N LEU A 193 -3.25 2.65 9.83
CA LEU A 193 -3.52 3.55 8.72
C LEU A 193 -4.08 4.88 9.20
N ALA A 194 -4.97 4.87 10.20
CA ALA A 194 -5.50 6.07 10.83
C ALA A 194 -4.38 6.88 11.50
N LEU A 195 -3.51 6.22 12.28
CA LEU A 195 -2.35 6.85 12.91
C LEU A 195 -1.37 7.42 11.88
N GLY A 196 -1.13 6.68 10.79
CA GLY A 196 -0.29 7.13 9.67
C GLY A 196 -0.86 8.36 8.95
N ARG A 197 -2.18 8.54 8.92
CA ARG A 197 -2.82 9.73 8.37
C ARG A 197 -2.80 10.93 9.32
N LEU A 198 -2.77 10.69 10.63
CA LEU A 198 -2.57 11.74 11.64
C LEU A 198 -1.13 12.22 11.70
N THR A 199 -0.18 11.37 11.32
CA THR A 199 1.24 11.71 11.28
C THR A 199 1.53 12.63 10.08
N PRO A 200 2.09 13.83 10.28
CA PRO A 200 2.53 14.68 9.18
C PRO A 200 3.78 14.08 8.54
N GLY A 201 3.61 13.34 7.44
CA GLY A 201 4.74 12.67 6.78
C GLY A 201 4.29 11.73 5.64
N PRO A 202 5.25 11.01 5.07
CA PRO A 202 4.97 10.10 3.97
C PRO A 202 4.25 8.84 4.45
N ILE A 203 3.27 8.38 3.67
CA ILE A 203 2.46 7.19 3.94
C ILE A 203 3.30 5.93 4.28
N PRO A 204 4.47 5.70 3.65
CA PRO A 204 5.34 4.58 4.02
C PRO A 204 5.76 4.51 5.49
N MET A 205 5.59 5.58 6.30
CA MET A 205 5.85 5.52 7.75
C MET A 205 4.97 4.51 8.49
N LEU A 206 3.89 4.02 7.88
CA LEU A 206 3.12 2.87 8.36
C LEU A 206 4.00 1.63 8.60
N ALA A 207 5.15 1.52 7.91
CA ALA A 207 6.13 0.46 8.14
C ALA A 207 6.65 0.43 9.58
N ALA A 208 6.84 1.58 10.21
CA ALA A 208 7.28 1.67 11.60
C ALA A 208 6.22 1.09 12.56
N PHE A 209 4.94 1.35 12.32
CA PHE A 209 3.84 0.76 13.07
C PHE A 209 3.80 -0.77 12.93
N ILE A 210 3.89 -1.27 11.70
CA ILE A 210 3.89 -2.70 11.42
C ILE A 210 5.11 -3.37 12.08
N GLY A 211 6.29 -2.78 11.88
CA GLY A 211 7.53 -3.30 12.47
C GLY A 211 7.49 -3.35 14.00
N TYR A 212 6.87 -2.34 14.64
CA TYR A 212 6.67 -2.33 16.08
C TYR A 212 5.79 -3.50 16.55
N HIS A 213 4.68 -3.75 15.87
CA HIS A 213 3.77 -4.85 16.23
C HIS A 213 4.41 -6.23 16.09
N VAL A 214 5.36 -6.35 15.16
CA VAL A 214 6.02 -7.63 14.87
C VAL A 214 7.21 -7.90 15.79
N ALA A 215 8.05 -6.89 16.06
CA ALA A 215 9.31 -7.05 16.79
C ALA A 215 9.66 -5.85 17.69
N GLY A 216 8.67 -5.13 18.19
CA GLY A 216 8.85 -4.02 19.11
C GLY A 216 9.65 -2.86 18.51
N LEU A 217 10.36 -2.10 19.35
CA LEU A 217 11.14 -0.94 18.94
C LEU A 217 12.17 -1.24 17.86
N GLY A 218 12.87 -2.37 17.97
CA GLY A 218 13.84 -2.79 16.96
C GLY A 218 13.19 -3.00 15.59
N GLY A 219 12.03 -3.65 15.57
CA GLY A 219 11.23 -3.83 14.36
C GLY A 219 10.78 -2.51 13.75
N ALA A 220 10.32 -1.55 14.56
CA ALA A 220 9.91 -0.23 14.11
C ALA A 220 11.05 0.53 13.41
N VAL A 221 12.23 0.55 14.02
CA VAL A 221 13.42 1.23 13.47
C VAL A 221 13.84 0.57 12.16
N VAL A 222 13.98 -0.76 12.16
CA VAL A 222 14.41 -1.50 10.96
C VAL A 222 13.41 -1.33 9.82
N ALA A 223 12.10 -1.47 10.08
CA ALA A 223 11.09 -1.32 9.06
C ALA A 223 10.99 0.11 8.52
N GLY A 224 11.02 1.10 9.43
CA GLY A 224 10.95 2.52 9.09
C GLY A 224 12.13 3.00 8.26
N VAL A 225 13.34 2.46 8.50
CA VAL A 225 14.53 2.77 7.68
C VAL A 225 14.49 1.98 6.37
N ALA A 226 14.28 0.67 6.45
CA ALA A 226 14.37 -0.25 5.33
C ALA A 226 13.45 0.12 4.16
N ILE A 227 12.24 0.63 4.44
CA ILE A 227 11.27 0.97 3.40
C ILE A 227 11.74 2.14 2.51
N PHE A 228 12.57 3.05 3.05
CA PHE A 228 13.07 4.21 2.29
C PHE A 228 14.41 3.97 1.63
N VAL A 229 15.20 2.99 2.10
CA VAL A 229 16.53 2.68 1.53
C VAL A 229 16.49 2.53 0.00
N PRO A 230 15.57 1.75 -0.60
CA PRO A 230 15.52 1.62 -2.05
C PRO A 230 15.26 2.95 -2.77
N SER A 231 14.36 3.76 -2.23
CA SER A 231 14.04 5.08 -2.81
C SER A 231 15.25 6.01 -2.81
N PHE A 232 16.01 6.04 -1.71
CA PHE A 232 17.25 6.82 -1.65
C PHE A 232 18.31 6.29 -2.61
N VAL A 233 18.52 4.98 -2.65
CA VAL A 233 19.49 4.35 -3.56
C VAL A 233 19.12 4.63 -5.01
N LEU A 234 17.86 4.41 -5.38
CA LEU A 234 17.37 4.64 -6.74
C LEU A 234 17.47 6.12 -7.12
N MET A 235 17.06 7.02 -6.23
CA MET A 235 17.12 8.46 -6.50
C MET A 235 18.56 8.91 -6.72
N LEU A 236 19.50 8.51 -5.87
CA LEU A 236 20.90 8.89 -5.99
C LEU A 236 21.59 8.27 -7.21
N SER A 237 21.20 7.06 -7.62
CA SER A 237 21.76 6.33 -8.74
C SER A 237 21.16 6.76 -10.08
N LEU A 238 19.83 6.99 -10.12
CA LEU A 238 19.10 7.25 -11.35
C LEU A 238 18.97 8.75 -11.66
N LEU A 239 19.15 9.63 -10.68
CA LEU A 239 19.02 11.08 -10.89
C LEU A 239 19.81 11.59 -12.11
N PRO A 240 21.07 11.19 -12.35
CA PRO A 240 21.81 11.60 -13.55
C PRO A 240 21.28 10.98 -14.85
N MET A 241 20.51 9.90 -14.78
CA MET A 241 19.95 9.18 -15.93
C MET A 241 18.47 9.50 -16.20
N LEU A 242 17.80 10.24 -15.31
CA LEU A 242 16.36 10.53 -15.41
C LEU A 242 15.97 11.16 -16.77
N GLU A 243 16.74 12.12 -17.25
CA GLU A 243 16.49 12.79 -18.54
C GLU A 243 16.54 11.78 -19.72
N HIS A 244 17.38 10.76 -19.63
CA HIS A 244 17.47 9.70 -20.65
C HIS A 244 16.31 8.71 -20.50
N LEU A 245 15.94 8.34 -19.29
CA LEU A 245 14.85 7.40 -19.00
C LEU A 245 13.48 7.94 -19.41
N GLU A 246 13.22 9.24 -19.23
CA GLU A 246 11.97 9.87 -19.66
C GLU A 246 11.78 9.87 -21.18
N ARG A 247 12.87 9.80 -21.96
CA ARG A 247 12.84 9.73 -23.42
C ARG A 247 12.62 8.33 -23.97
N VAL A 248 12.68 7.30 -23.11
CA VAL A 248 12.56 5.92 -23.54
C VAL A 248 11.09 5.55 -23.77
N ALA A 249 10.71 5.41 -25.02
CA ALA A 249 9.32 5.20 -25.44
C ALA A 249 8.65 3.98 -24.81
N TRP A 250 9.38 2.84 -24.69
CA TRP A 250 8.82 1.63 -24.08
C TRP A 250 8.54 1.78 -22.59
N LEU A 251 9.33 2.59 -21.86
CA LEU A 251 9.14 2.85 -20.44
C LEU A 251 7.86 3.67 -20.19
N ASN A 252 7.61 4.66 -21.04
CA ASN A 252 6.37 5.43 -21.01
C ASN A 252 5.16 4.57 -21.33
N ALA A 253 5.29 3.68 -22.31
CA ALA A 253 4.26 2.72 -22.67
C ALA A 253 3.98 1.73 -21.52
N ALA A 254 5.01 1.17 -20.89
CA ALA A 254 4.86 0.31 -19.72
C ALA A 254 4.16 1.03 -18.57
N ARG A 255 4.51 2.29 -18.29
CA ARG A 255 3.85 3.11 -17.25
C ARG A 255 2.36 3.30 -17.52
N GLN A 256 1.97 3.49 -18.79
CA GLN A 256 0.57 3.62 -19.18
C GLN A 256 -0.23 2.33 -18.95
N GLY A 257 0.40 1.16 -18.95
CA GLY A 257 -0.23 -0.10 -18.56
C GLY A 257 -0.24 -0.34 -17.05
N ILE A 258 0.87 -0.05 -16.38
CA ILE A 258 1.03 -0.27 -14.94
C ILE A 258 0.08 0.63 -14.13
N SER A 259 0.00 1.93 -14.46
CA SER A 259 -0.76 2.89 -13.67
C SER A 259 -2.24 2.53 -13.50
N PRO A 260 -3.02 2.18 -14.54
CA PRO A 260 -4.41 1.77 -14.37
C PRO A 260 -4.55 0.43 -13.63
N ALA A 261 -3.67 -0.55 -13.86
CA ALA A 261 -3.70 -1.82 -13.15
C ALA A 261 -3.52 -1.64 -11.63
N ILE A 262 -2.60 -0.77 -11.23
CA ILE A 262 -2.41 -0.36 -9.83
C ILE A 262 -3.71 0.16 -9.23
N ILE A 263 -4.45 1.01 -9.94
CA ILE A 263 -5.69 1.57 -9.43
C ILE A 263 -6.74 0.48 -9.20
N GLY A 264 -6.83 -0.49 -10.11
CA GLY A 264 -7.66 -1.67 -9.91
C GLY A 264 -7.29 -2.44 -8.64
N MET A 265 -5.99 -2.67 -8.42
CA MET A 265 -5.49 -3.35 -7.22
C MET A 265 -5.75 -2.56 -5.93
N ILE A 266 -5.60 -1.24 -5.95
CA ILE A 266 -5.92 -0.37 -4.80
C ILE A 266 -7.42 -0.41 -4.49
N ALA A 267 -8.29 -0.45 -5.51
CA ALA A 267 -9.73 -0.60 -5.32
C ALA A 267 -10.07 -1.93 -4.64
N VAL A 268 -9.42 -3.02 -5.01
CA VAL A 268 -9.57 -4.33 -4.33
C VAL A 268 -9.11 -4.27 -2.88
N ALA A 269 -7.97 -3.63 -2.59
CA ALA A 269 -7.49 -3.47 -1.23
C ALA A 269 -8.50 -2.68 -0.37
N LEU A 270 -9.10 -1.62 -0.93
CA LEU A 270 -10.18 -0.87 -0.28
C LEU A 270 -11.38 -1.77 0.00
N LEU A 271 -11.82 -2.56 -0.99
CA LEU A 271 -12.96 -3.49 -0.82
C LEU A 271 -12.71 -4.55 0.25
N LYS A 272 -11.47 -5.06 0.36
CA LYS A 272 -11.09 -6.04 1.40
C LYS A 272 -11.11 -5.44 2.82
N VAL A 273 -10.82 -4.16 2.96
CA VAL A 273 -10.79 -3.44 4.25
C VAL A 273 -12.19 -2.91 4.63
N LEU A 274 -13.05 -2.68 3.65
CA LEU A 274 -14.37 -2.08 3.83
C LEU A 274 -15.25 -2.79 4.89
N PRO A 275 -15.41 -4.13 4.89
CA PRO A 275 -16.25 -4.82 5.87
C PRO A 275 -15.77 -4.64 7.32
N THR A 276 -14.46 -4.50 7.53
CA THR A 276 -13.87 -4.30 8.86
C THR A 276 -14.16 -2.88 9.40
N ALA A 277 -14.16 -1.87 8.52
CA ALA A 277 -14.39 -0.49 8.90
C ALA A 277 -15.89 -0.14 9.00
N ILE A 278 -16.74 -0.81 8.22
CA ILE A 278 -18.18 -0.56 8.13
C ILE A 278 -18.92 -1.77 8.66
N SER A 279 -18.92 -1.92 9.98
CA SER A 279 -19.62 -2.99 10.69
C SER A 279 -21.09 -2.69 11.02
N GLY A 280 -21.65 -1.56 10.52
CA GLY A 280 -23.03 -1.17 10.80
C GLY A 280 -23.47 0.07 10.01
N LEU A 281 -24.71 0.48 10.25
CA LEU A 281 -25.31 1.63 9.55
C LEU A 281 -24.56 2.94 9.86
N PHE A 282 -24.26 3.19 11.13
CA PHE A 282 -23.60 4.40 11.58
C PHE A 282 -22.19 4.61 10.97
N PRO A 283 -21.26 3.63 11.02
CA PRO A 283 -19.98 3.74 10.31
C PRO A 283 -20.14 3.94 8.80
N GLY A 284 -21.15 3.30 8.18
CA GLY A 284 -21.43 3.48 6.76
C GLY A 284 -21.84 4.91 6.41
N VAL A 285 -22.74 5.49 7.20
CA VAL A 285 -23.15 6.90 7.02
C VAL A 285 -21.97 7.85 7.22
N LEU A 286 -21.12 7.61 8.22
CA LEU A 286 -19.95 8.43 8.48
C LEU A 286 -18.92 8.35 7.33
N ALA A 287 -18.69 7.17 6.77
CA ALA A 287 -17.85 6.99 5.59
C ALA A 287 -18.40 7.75 4.38
N LEU A 288 -19.70 7.62 4.10
CA LEU A 288 -20.37 8.32 2.99
C LEU A 288 -20.36 9.84 3.20
N ALA A 289 -20.60 10.32 4.42
CA ALA A 289 -20.50 11.74 4.77
C ALA A 289 -19.09 12.28 4.53
N THR A 290 -18.06 11.49 4.87
CA THR A 290 -16.66 11.83 4.61
C THR A 290 -16.40 11.96 3.11
N VAL A 291 -16.86 10.99 2.30
CA VAL A 291 -16.74 11.05 0.84
C VAL A 291 -17.43 12.30 0.31
N GLY A 292 -18.67 12.57 0.75
CA GLY A 292 -19.42 13.76 0.35
C GLY A 292 -18.74 15.07 0.71
N ALA A 293 -18.20 15.16 1.93
CA ALA A 293 -17.46 16.34 2.42
C ALA A 293 -16.18 16.61 1.60
N MET A 294 -15.43 15.57 1.27
CA MET A 294 -14.21 15.69 0.47
C MET A 294 -14.47 16.02 -1.00
N VAL A 295 -15.54 15.46 -1.58
CA VAL A 295 -15.86 15.63 -3.01
C VAL A 295 -16.58 16.96 -3.23
N LYS A 296 -17.63 17.25 -2.46
CA LYS A 296 -18.48 18.43 -2.63
C LYS A 296 -17.88 19.70 -2.02
N TRP A 297 -17.41 19.63 -0.79
CA TRP A 297 -16.89 20.79 -0.05
C TRP A 297 -15.38 20.89 -0.03
N ARG A 298 -14.67 19.93 -0.63
CA ARG A 298 -13.18 19.90 -0.70
C ARG A 298 -12.50 20.01 0.66
N VAL A 299 -13.15 19.51 1.71
CA VAL A 299 -12.58 19.49 3.06
C VAL A 299 -11.35 18.57 3.07
N GLY A 300 -10.30 19.03 3.73
CA GLY A 300 -9.07 18.23 3.88
C GLY A 300 -9.27 16.98 4.77
N PRO A 301 -8.35 16.00 4.71
CA PRO A 301 -8.48 14.78 5.51
C PRO A 301 -8.37 15.03 7.01
N VAL A 302 -7.50 15.94 7.46
CA VAL A 302 -7.21 16.16 8.90
C VAL A 302 -8.45 16.62 9.69
N PRO A 303 -9.20 17.68 9.27
CA PRO A 303 -10.39 18.08 10.00
C PRO A 303 -11.47 16.99 10.01
N LEU A 304 -11.61 16.19 8.95
CA LEU A 304 -12.56 15.08 8.93
C LEU A 304 -12.18 13.98 9.92
N MET A 305 -10.89 13.70 10.07
CA MET A 305 -10.41 12.76 11.06
C MET A 305 -10.64 13.27 12.49
N ALA A 306 -10.43 14.56 12.75
CA ALA A 306 -10.72 15.17 14.05
C ALA A 306 -12.21 15.06 14.39
N VAL A 307 -13.09 15.33 13.44
CA VAL A 307 -14.54 15.16 13.59
C VAL A 307 -14.90 13.69 13.83
N GLY A 308 -14.36 12.77 13.05
CA GLY A 308 -14.57 11.33 13.22
C GLY A 308 -14.14 10.83 14.60
N ALA A 309 -12.97 11.26 15.06
CA ALA A 309 -12.46 10.93 16.38
C ALA A 309 -13.38 11.46 17.50
N ALA A 310 -13.85 12.71 17.38
CA ALA A 310 -14.76 13.32 18.34
C ALA A 310 -16.13 12.59 18.37
N ILE A 311 -16.69 12.27 17.22
CA ILE A 311 -17.95 11.52 17.11
C ILE A 311 -17.79 10.13 17.74
N GLY A 312 -16.70 9.43 17.46
CA GLY A 312 -16.43 8.12 18.05
C GLY A 312 -16.27 8.16 19.56
N ALA A 313 -15.56 9.19 20.09
CA ALA A 313 -15.40 9.39 21.53
C ALA A 313 -16.76 9.68 22.22
N ILE A 314 -17.59 10.54 21.61
CA ILE A 314 -18.93 10.89 22.14
C ILE A 314 -19.87 9.67 22.07
N GLY A 315 -19.86 8.90 20.97
CA GLY A 315 -20.70 7.73 20.81
C GLY A 315 -20.49 6.70 21.92
N LEU A 316 -19.27 6.56 22.41
CA LEU A 316 -18.93 5.69 23.53
C LEU A 316 -19.50 6.20 24.86
N LEU A 317 -19.54 7.51 25.07
CA LEU A 317 -20.14 8.13 26.27
C LEU A 317 -21.67 7.96 26.31
N TRP A 318 -22.33 7.79 25.17
CA TRP A 318 -23.78 7.64 25.04
C TRP A 318 -24.24 6.17 24.92
N GLY A 319 -23.33 5.20 25.13
CA GLY A 319 -23.69 3.77 25.18
C GLY A 319 -24.11 3.16 23.83
N ALA A 320 -23.76 3.79 22.71
CA ALA A 320 -23.97 3.29 21.35
C ALA A 320 -22.75 2.51 20.88
N GLY A 321 -22.39 1.46 21.60
CA GLY A 321 -21.31 0.53 21.26
C GLY A 321 -21.83 -0.86 21.01
#